data_4e70d8f5365b1a020d4fefa2d2d4ef0d
#
_entry.id   4e70d8f5365b1a020d4fefa2d2d4ef0d
#
_cell.length_a   1.000
_cell.length_b   1.000
_cell.length_c   1.000
_cell.angle_alpha   90.00
_cell.angle_beta   90.00
_cell.angle_gamma   90.00
#
_symmetry.space_group_name_H-M   'P 1'
#
loop_
_entity.id
_entity.type
_entity.pdbx_description
1 polymer ?
#
loop_
_entity_poly.entity_id
_entity_poly.type
_entity_poly.pdbx_seq_one_letter_code
_entity_poly.pdbx_strand_id
1 'polypeptide(L)'
;MIAIPTTAGTGSEVTAFSVITDHGRNYKLTVASNHLLPAYAILDPELIATVPKSTAAACGIDAMIHALESYVSKAASPFSEMFSLRALELIGQSIRDYVKDRENSCAAENMMLGSLFAGIAFSHARLGDVHAMSHPVSAFFDIPHGVANAILLP
;
A
#
# COMPACT_ATOMS: atom_id res chain seq x y z
N MET A 1 19.65 -5.05 1.32
CA MET A 1 18.44 -5.81 0.97
C MET A 1 17.98 -5.35 -0.40
N ILE A 2 17.52 -6.28 -1.25
CA ILE A 2 16.82 -6.01 -2.50
C ILE A 2 15.38 -6.45 -2.29
N ALA A 3 14.41 -5.60 -2.60
CA ALA A 3 12.99 -5.90 -2.49
C ALA A 3 12.38 -6.07 -3.89
N ILE A 4 11.61 -7.13 -4.07
CA ILE A 4 10.88 -7.45 -5.30
C ILE A 4 9.43 -7.70 -4.87
N PRO A 5 8.53 -6.72 -4.98
CA PRO A 5 7.15 -6.88 -4.52
C PRO A 5 6.37 -7.82 -5.42
N THR A 6 5.51 -8.65 -4.80
CA THR A 6 4.60 -9.59 -5.46
C THR A 6 3.13 -9.20 -5.30
N THR A 7 2.87 -8.01 -4.76
CA THR A 7 1.55 -7.37 -4.68
C THR A 7 1.71 -5.87 -4.90
N ALA A 8 0.70 -5.22 -5.45
CA ALA A 8 0.64 -3.77 -5.60
C ALA A 8 -0.25 -3.19 -4.49
N GLY A 9 0.34 -2.86 -3.36
CA GLY A 9 -0.44 -2.40 -2.19
C GLY A 9 0.40 -1.74 -1.11
N THR A 10 1.28 -2.49 -0.49
CA THR A 10 1.96 -2.12 0.76
C THR A 10 3.02 -1.04 0.63
N GLY A 11 3.63 -0.89 -0.57
CA GLY A 11 4.80 -0.01 -0.77
C GLY A 11 6.01 -0.40 0.09
N SER A 12 6.07 -1.64 0.58
CA SER A 12 7.12 -2.09 1.51
C SER A 12 8.53 -2.05 0.92
N GLU A 13 8.64 -2.04 -0.41
CA GLU A 13 9.90 -1.96 -1.15
C GLU A 13 10.58 -0.58 -1.06
N VAL A 14 9.86 0.43 -0.59
CA VAL A 14 10.38 1.82 -0.44
C VAL A 14 10.11 2.41 0.93
N THR A 15 9.79 1.58 1.92
CA THR A 15 9.47 2.04 3.27
C THR A 15 10.43 1.49 4.32
N ALA A 16 10.65 2.25 5.38
CA ALA A 16 11.50 1.89 6.51
C ALA A 16 10.69 1.28 7.67
N PHE A 17 9.54 0.67 7.37
CA PHE A 17 8.61 0.11 8.36
C PHE A 17 8.45 -1.40 8.19
N SER A 18 8.25 -2.10 9.30
CA SER A 18 7.83 -3.49 9.35
C SER A 18 6.68 -3.62 10.33
N VAL A 19 5.57 -4.22 9.90
CA VAL A 19 4.40 -4.47 10.75
C VAL A 19 4.38 -5.95 11.10
N ILE A 20 4.53 -6.25 12.38
CA ILE A 20 4.59 -7.62 12.92
C ILE A 20 3.31 -7.89 13.70
N THR A 21 2.61 -8.98 13.38
CA THR A 21 1.43 -9.39 14.13
C THR A 21 1.85 -10.24 15.32
N ASP A 22 1.56 -9.76 16.53
CA ASP A 22 1.65 -10.54 17.76
C ASP A 22 0.29 -11.21 18.02
N HIS A 23 0.18 -12.48 17.64
CA HIS A 23 -1.05 -13.25 17.82
C HIS A 23 -1.38 -13.51 19.29
N GLY A 24 -0.38 -13.50 20.20
CA GLY A 24 -0.63 -13.69 21.62
C GLY A 24 -1.31 -12.50 22.29
N ARG A 25 -1.14 -11.32 21.72
CA ARG A 25 -1.69 -10.06 22.23
C ARG A 25 -2.77 -9.45 21.32
N ASN A 26 -3.06 -10.07 20.19
CA ASN A 26 -3.92 -9.50 19.13
C ASN A 26 -3.49 -8.06 18.77
N TYR A 27 -2.20 -7.86 18.58
CA TYR A 27 -1.61 -6.54 18.38
C TYR A 27 -0.70 -6.51 17.16
N LYS A 28 -0.77 -5.42 16.38
CA LYS A 28 0.18 -5.14 15.30
C LYS A 28 1.25 -4.17 15.77
N LEU A 29 2.48 -4.68 15.92
CA LEU A 29 3.64 -3.90 16.29
C LEU A 29 4.28 -3.31 15.04
N THR A 30 4.42 -1.99 14.99
CA THR A 30 5.16 -1.32 13.92
C THR A 30 6.60 -1.04 14.39
N VAL A 31 7.56 -1.59 13.68
CA VAL A 31 8.98 -1.31 13.85
C VAL A 31 9.42 -0.35 12.74
N ALA A 32 10.08 0.75 13.12
CA ALA A 32 10.61 1.73 12.18
C ALA A 32 12.12 1.85 12.33
N SER A 33 12.85 1.69 11.23
CA SER A 33 14.30 1.85 11.20
C SER A 33 14.80 2.04 9.77
N ASN A 34 15.73 2.96 9.56
CA ASN A 34 16.39 3.13 8.26
C ASN A 34 17.15 1.87 7.80
N HIS A 35 17.49 0.95 8.71
CA HIS A 35 18.08 -0.35 8.37
C HIS A 35 17.10 -1.29 7.68
N LEU A 36 15.79 -1.04 7.78
CA LEU A 36 14.75 -1.82 7.09
C LEU A 36 14.53 -1.36 5.66
N LEU A 37 14.95 -0.13 5.31
CA LEU A 37 14.78 0.40 3.97
C LEU A 37 15.60 -0.43 2.96
N PRO A 38 14.98 -0.99 1.91
CA PRO A 38 15.70 -1.69 0.86
C PRO A 38 16.67 -0.76 0.10
N ALA A 39 17.83 -1.28 -0.28
CA ALA A 39 18.79 -0.54 -1.10
C ALA A 39 18.36 -0.48 -2.57
N TYR A 40 17.58 -1.48 -3.01
CA TYR A 40 17.04 -1.58 -4.37
C TYR A 40 15.62 -2.10 -4.30
N ALA A 41 14.74 -1.51 -5.10
CA ALA A 41 13.39 -2.00 -5.38
C ALA A 41 13.32 -2.37 -6.88
N ILE A 42 12.92 -3.61 -7.19
CA ILE A 42 12.72 -4.08 -8.56
C ILE A 42 11.22 -4.34 -8.73
N LEU A 43 10.61 -3.58 -9.62
CA LEU A 43 9.19 -3.71 -9.94
C LEU A 43 9.04 -4.51 -11.24
N ASP A 44 8.45 -5.69 -11.13
CA ASP A 44 8.16 -6.55 -12.26
C ASP A 44 6.67 -6.85 -12.28
N PRO A 45 5.91 -6.27 -13.24
CA PRO A 45 4.46 -6.47 -13.33
C PRO A 45 4.03 -7.92 -13.53
N GLU A 46 4.90 -8.77 -14.07
CA GLU A 46 4.60 -10.21 -14.26
C GLU A 46 4.42 -10.92 -12.92
N LEU A 47 5.10 -10.47 -11.86
CA LEU A 47 5.03 -11.11 -10.54
C LEU A 47 3.70 -10.88 -9.81
N ILE A 48 2.89 -9.93 -10.26
CA ILE A 48 1.55 -9.70 -9.70
C ILE A 48 0.42 -10.27 -10.57
N ALA A 49 0.73 -10.91 -11.70
CA ALA A 49 -0.26 -11.50 -12.61
C ALA A 49 -1.04 -12.67 -11.98
N THR A 50 -0.41 -13.42 -11.07
CA THR A 50 -1.01 -14.59 -10.40
C THR A 50 -1.71 -14.27 -9.08
N VAL A 51 -1.73 -13.00 -8.65
CA VAL A 51 -2.38 -12.58 -7.40
C VAL A 51 -3.90 -12.88 -7.45
N PRO A 52 -4.48 -13.51 -6.42
CA PRO A 52 -5.92 -13.73 -6.36
C PRO A 52 -6.71 -12.42 -6.48
N LYS A 53 -7.85 -12.47 -7.16
CA LYS A 53 -8.69 -11.29 -7.44
C LYS A 53 -9.04 -10.47 -6.19
N SER A 54 -9.40 -11.16 -5.10
CA SER A 54 -9.72 -10.53 -3.81
C SER A 54 -8.52 -9.82 -3.20
N THR A 55 -7.33 -10.44 -3.28
CA THR A 55 -6.08 -9.86 -2.81
C THR A 55 -5.67 -8.66 -3.67
N ALA A 56 -5.81 -8.76 -4.99
CA ALA A 56 -5.54 -7.65 -5.91
C ALA A 56 -6.40 -6.43 -5.59
N ALA A 57 -7.70 -6.65 -5.34
CA ALA A 57 -8.62 -5.58 -4.95
C ALA A 57 -8.25 -4.97 -3.59
N ALA A 58 -8.03 -5.81 -2.57
CA ALA A 58 -7.69 -5.36 -1.23
C ALA A 58 -6.37 -4.56 -1.21
N CYS A 59 -5.31 -5.07 -1.87
CA CYS A 59 -4.03 -4.38 -1.97
C CYS A 59 -4.14 -3.07 -2.76
N GLY A 60 -4.90 -3.06 -3.86
CA GLY A 60 -5.07 -1.86 -4.67
C GLY A 60 -5.82 -0.75 -3.92
N ILE A 61 -6.84 -1.09 -3.13
CA ILE A 61 -7.53 -0.13 -2.26
C ILE A 61 -6.60 0.35 -1.14
N ASP A 62 -5.81 -0.53 -0.55
CA ASP A 62 -4.82 -0.18 0.45
C ASP A 62 -3.83 0.88 -0.09
N ALA A 63 -3.25 0.65 -1.28
CA ALA A 63 -2.38 1.62 -1.94
C ALA A 63 -3.08 2.96 -2.21
N MET A 64 -4.36 2.92 -2.63
CA MET A 64 -5.15 4.14 -2.85
C MET A 64 -5.32 4.94 -1.55
N ILE A 65 -5.59 4.26 -0.44
CA ILE A 65 -5.77 4.88 0.88
C ILE A 65 -4.44 5.41 1.41
N HIS A 66 -3.33 4.70 1.20
CA HIS A 66 -1.99 5.22 1.48
C HIS A 66 -1.75 6.57 0.80
N ALA A 67 -2.06 6.66 -0.49
CA ALA A 67 -1.91 7.89 -1.25
C ALA A 67 -2.86 8.99 -0.78
N LEU A 68 -4.12 8.67 -0.49
CA LEU A 68 -5.12 9.64 -0.03
C LEU A 68 -4.75 10.19 1.36
N GLU A 69 -4.46 9.32 2.32
CA GLU A 69 -4.12 9.76 3.67
C GLU A 69 -2.81 10.55 3.72
N SER A 70 -1.80 10.15 2.93
CA SER A 70 -0.56 10.93 2.83
C SER A 70 -0.77 12.30 2.20
N TYR A 71 -1.71 12.43 1.25
CA TYR A 71 -2.04 13.72 0.64
C TYR A 71 -2.71 14.69 1.63
N VAL A 72 -3.66 14.19 2.43
CA VAL A 72 -4.39 15.03 3.41
C VAL A 72 -3.71 15.11 4.79
N SER A 73 -2.56 14.46 4.95
CA SER A 73 -1.83 14.43 6.21
C SER A 73 -1.39 15.83 6.66
N LYS A 74 -1.40 16.06 7.97
CA LYS A 74 -0.79 17.28 8.55
C LYS A 74 0.73 17.37 8.33
N ALA A 75 1.38 16.26 8.00
CA ALA A 75 2.80 16.18 7.67
C ALA A 75 3.05 16.20 6.15
N ALA A 76 2.01 16.44 5.34
CA ALA A 76 2.15 16.55 3.89
C ALA A 76 3.08 17.71 3.51
N SER A 77 3.77 17.53 2.41
CA SER A 77 4.69 18.52 1.83
C SER A 77 4.56 18.49 0.31
N PRO A 78 4.99 19.53 -0.41
CA PRO A 78 4.95 19.51 -1.88
C PRO A 78 5.60 18.26 -2.50
N PHE A 79 6.62 17.70 -1.85
CA PHE A 79 7.26 16.46 -2.27
C PHE A 79 6.32 15.25 -2.13
N SER A 80 5.73 15.05 -0.96
CA SER A 80 4.82 13.92 -0.74
C SER A 80 3.52 14.07 -1.52
N GLU A 81 2.98 15.28 -1.65
CA GLU A 81 1.77 15.57 -2.43
C GLU A 81 1.91 15.19 -3.90
N MET A 82 3.06 15.48 -4.52
CA MET A 82 3.34 15.10 -5.90
C MET A 82 3.24 13.58 -6.10
N PHE A 83 3.83 12.80 -5.21
CA PHE A 83 3.76 11.33 -5.27
C PHE A 83 2.35 10.81 -4.96
N SER A 84 1.66 11.40 -3.97
CA SER A 84 0.28 11.03 -3.64
C SER A 84 -0.67 11.23 -4.81
N LEU A 85 -0.62 12.40 -5.46
CA LEU A 85 -1.48 12.69 -6.61
C LEU A 85 -1.20 11.75 -7.78
N ARG A 86 0.07 11.49 -8.07
CA ARG A 86 0.42 10.58 -9.16
C ARG A 86 0.01 9.13 -8.83
N ALA A 87 0.14 8.71 -7.59
CA ALA A 87 -0.35 7.40 -7.14
C ALA A 87 -1.88 7.28 -7.30
N LEU A 88 -2.65 8.28 -6.84
CA LEU A 88 -4.11 8.31 -6.98
C LEU A 88 -4.55 8.24 -8.45
N GLU A 89 -3.87 8.95 -9.33
CA GLU A 89 -4.15 8.92 -10.76
C GLU A 89 -3.93 7.53 -11.35
N LEU A 90 -2.74 6.94 -11.15
CA LEU A 90 -2.38 5.63 -11.70
C LEU A 90 -3.30 4.52 -11.18
N ILE A 91 -3.52 4.48 -9.87
CA ILE A 91 -4.36 3.47 -9.23
C ILE A 91 -5.82 3.66 -9.66
N GLY A 92 -6.34 4.89 -9.62
CA GLY A 92 -7.72 5.21 -9.98
C GLY A 92 -8.10 4.82 -11.41
N GLN A 93 -7.15 4.98 -12.35
CA GLN A 93 -7.33 4.60 -13.75
C GLN A 93 -7.25 3.08 -13.97
N SER A 94 -6.50 2.35 -13.16
CA SER A 94 -6.08 0.99 -13.49
C SER A 94 -6.62 -0.11 -12.57
N ILE A 95 -7.05 0.22 -11.35
CA ILE A 95 -7.46 -0.79 -10.36
C ILE A 95 -8.59 -1.70 -10.85
N ARG A 96 -9.60 -1.16 -11.55
CA ARG A 96 -10.73 -1.95 -12.04
C ARG A 96 -10.30 -2.93 -13.12
N ASP A 97 -9.49 -2.47 -14.05
CA ASP A 97 -8.98 -3.29 -15.16
C ASP A 97 -8.03 -4.36 -14.65
N TYR A 98 -7.11 -4.00 -13.75
CA TYR A 98 -6.22 -4.95 -13.10
C TYR A 98 -6.97 -6.01 -12.28
N VAL A 99 -7.98 -5.63 -11.48
CA VAL A 99 -8.78 -6.58 -10.70
C VAL A 99 -9.63 -7.48 -11.60
N LYS A 100 -10.08 -6.97 -12.76
CA LYS A 100 -10.79 -7.77 -13.76
C LYS A 100 -9.86 -8.75 -14.45
N ASP A 101 -8.68 -8.30 -14.87
CA ASP A 101 -7.67 -9.04 -15.61
C ASP A 101 -6.27 -8.68 -15.10
N ARG A 102 -5.61 -9.58 -14.32
CA ARG A 102 -4.27 -9.37 -13.78
C ARG A 102 -3.16 -9.54 -14.80
N GLU A 103 -3.47 -10.14 -15.98
CA GLU A 103 -2.53 -10.27 -17.09
C GLU A 103 -2.51 -9.01 -17.97
N ASN A 104 -3.40 -8.05 -17.73
CA ASN A 104 -3.34 -6.73 -18.37
C ASN A 104 -2.07 -6.00 -17.90
N SER A 105 -1.01 -6.09 -18.69
CA SER A 105 0.32 -5.59 -18.36
C SER A 105 0.33 -4.09 -18.06
N CYS A 106 -0.41 -3.30 -18.84
CA CYS A 106 -0.49 -1.85 -18.64
C CYS A 106 -1.15 -1.51 -17.29
N ALA A 107 -2.25 -2.20 -16.95
CA ALA A 107 -2.92 -2.01 -15.67
C ALA A 107 -2.05 -2.50 -14.51
N ALA A 108 -1.36 -3.63 -14.64
CA ALA A 108 -0.44 -4.16 -13.64
C ALA A 108 0.74 -3.21 -13.39
N GLU A 109 1.36 -2.68 -14.45
CA GLU A 109 2.44 -1.70 -14.35
C GLU A 109 1.99 -0.44 -13.62
N ASN A 110 0.85 0.14 -13.99
CA ASN A 110 0.29 1.31 -13.33
C ASN A 110 -0.03 1.05 -11.86
N MET A 111 -0.54 -0.14 -11.51
CA MET A 111 -0.81 -0.52 -10.13
C MET A 111 0.48 -0.63 -9.32
N MET A 112 1.55 -1.23 -9.85
CA MET A 112 2.83 -1.31 -9.16
C MET A 112 3.47 0.07 -8.97
N LEU A 113 3.50 0.90 -10.01
CA LEU A 113 4.01 2.27 -9.91
C LEU A 113 3.18 3.11 -8.95
N GLY A 114 1.86 2.99 -8.99
CA GLY A 114 0.96 3.67 -8.06
C GLY A 114 1.22 3.26 -6.60
N SER A 115 1.38 1.97 -6.33
CA SER A 115 1.75 1.44 -5.02
C SER A 115 3.11 1.96 -4.54
N LEU A 116 4.12 1.96 -5.42
CA LEU A 116 5.44 2.52 -5.13
C LEU A 116 5.34 4.01 -4.74
N PHE A 117 4.65 4.80 -5.54
CA PHE A 117 4.50 6.24 -5.27
C PHE A 117 3.72 6.51 -4.00
N ALA A 118 2.67 5.74 -3.71
CA ALA A 118 1.97 5.80 -2.43
C ALA A 118 2.92 5.48 -1.26
N GLY A 119 3.78 4.45 -1.42
CA GLY A 119 4.82 4.07 -0.46
C GLY A 119 5.80 5.21 -0.17
N ILE A 120 6.30 5.87 -1.21
CA ILE A 120 7.18 7.05 -1.08
C ILE A 120 6.43 8.18 -0.36
N ALA A 121 5.19 8.46 -0.76
CA ALA A 121 4.40 9.55 -0.18
C ALA A 121 4.19 9.37 1.33
N PHE A 122 3.67 8.20 1.76
CA PHE A 122 3.38 8.01 3.18
C PHE A 122 4.64 7.83 4.04
N SER A 123 5.76 7.40 3.47
CA SER A 123 7.05 7.39 4.17
C SER A 123 7.46 8.78 4.63
N HIS A 124 7.08 9.82 3.91
CA HIS A 124 7.38 11.22 4.24
C HIS A 124 6.24 11.93 4.97
N ALA A 125 4.98 11.65 4.60
CA ALA A 125 3.81 12.35 5.13
C ALA A 125 3.07 11.58 6.24
N ARG A 126 3.41 10.30 6.45
CA ARG A 126 2.70 9.38 7.35
C ARG A 126 1.28 9.07 6.85
N LEU A 127 0.54 8.33 7.67
CA LEU A 127 -0.85 7.93 7.41
C LEU A 127 -1.80 8.64 8.37
N GLY A 128 -3.09 8.42 8.22
CA GLY A 128 -4.15 9.08 8.97
C GLY A 128 -5.03 8.12 9.77
N ASP A 129 -6.30 8.52 9.92
CA ASP A 129 -7.24 7.86 10.83
C ASP A 129 -7.72 6.51 10.32
N VAL A 130 -7.81 6.32 8.99
CA VAL A 130 -8.23 5.02 8.42
C VAL A 130 -7.25 3.93 8.84
N HIS A 131 -5.95 4.15 8.66
CA HIS A 131 -4.93 3.18 9.09
C HIS A 131 -4.86 3.05 10.62
N ALA A 132 -5.04 4.13 11.36
CA ALA A 132 -5.08 4.08 12.83
C ALA A 132 -6.21 3.20 13.35
N MET A 133 -7.37 3.20 12.68
CA MET A 133 -8.52 2.35 13.01
C MET A 133 -8.39 0.94 12.45
N SER A 134 -7.88 0.77 11.24
CA SER A 134 -7.84 -0.55 10.57
C SER A 134 -6.82 -1.51 11.18
N HIS A 135 -5.72 -1.01 11.74
CA HIS A 135 -4.72 -1.86 12.41
C HIS A 135 -5.32 -2.68 13.56
N PRO A 136 -6.01 -2.08 14.57
CA PRO A 136 -6.65 -2.87 15.61
C PRO A 136 -7.79 -3.75 15.07
N VAL A 137 -8.61 -3.26 14.13
CA VAL A 137 -9.69 -4.07 13.52
C VAL A 137 -9.11 -5.31 12.85
N SER A 138 -8.07 -5.17 12.04
CA SER A 138 -7.40 -6.31 11.42
C SER A 138 -6.75 -7.25 12.44
N ALA A 139 -6.20 -6.73 13.54
CA ALA A 139 -5.55 -7.56 14.55
C ALA A 139 -6.54 -8.36 15.41
N PHE A 140 -7.68 -7.76 15.77
CA PHE A 140 -8.67 -8.40 16.64
C PHE A 140 -9.62 -9.34 15.90
N PHE A 141 -9.97 -9.03 14.65
CA PHE A 141 -11.00 -9.75 13.90
C PHE A 141 -10.47 -10.57 12.73
N ASP A 142 -9.13 -10.58 12.53
CA ASP A 142 -8.46 -11.26 11.41
C ASP A 142 -9.01 -10.87 10.02
N ILE A 143 -9.44 -9.61 9.90
CA ILE A 143 -9.93 -9.05 8.63
C ILE A 143 -8.73 -8.64 7.78
N PRO A 144 -8.67 -9.00 6.49
CA PRO A 144 -7.62 -8.54 5.60
C PRO A 144 -7.51 -7.01 5.60
N HIS A 145 -6.29 -6.49 5.76
CA HIS A 145 -6.04 -5.08 6.03
C HIS A 145 -6.67 -4.13 5.00
N GLY A 146 -6.49 -4.40 3.71
CA GLY A 146 -7.10 -3.58 2.66
C GLY A 146 -8.63 -3.62 2.65
N VAL A 147 -9.26 -4.71 3.15
CA VAL A 147 -10.72 -4.78 3.33
C VAL A 147 -11.15 -3.90 4.50
N ALA A 148 -10.44 -3.96 5.63
CA ALA A 148 -10.70 -3.08 6.77
C ALA A 148 -10.57 -1.60 6.37
N ASN A 149 -9.52 -1.24 5.63
CA ASN A 149 -9.31 0.09 5.10
C ASN A 149 -10.46 0.55 4.19
N ALA A 150 -10.93 -0.33 3.29
CA ALA A 150 -12.04 -0.01 2.39
C ALA A 150 -13.37 0.26 3.13
N ILE A 151 -13.61 -0.43 4.23
CA ILE A 151 -14.83 -0.27 5.05
C ILE A 151 -14.76 1.03 5.88
N LEU A 152 -13.58 1.41 6.32
CA LEU A 152 -13.37 2.55 7.22
C LEU A 152 -13.12 3.88 6.49
N LEU A 153 -12.92 3.86 5.18
CA LEU A 153 -12.64 5.06 4.39
C LEU A 153 -13.82 6.05 4.32
N PRO A 154 -15.10 5.63 4.16
CA PRO A 154 -16.24 6.55 4.06
C PRO A 154 -16.47 7.41 5.30
#